data_c73748eef4c7bce80873a7029a476de0
#
_entry.id   c73748eef4c7bce80873a7029a476de0
#
_cell.length_a   1.000
_cell.length_b   1.000
_cell.length_c   1.000
_cell.angle_alpha   90.00
_cell.angle_beta   90.00
_cell.angle_gamma   90.00
#
_symmetry.space_group_name_H-M   'P 1'
#
loop_
_entity.id
_entity.type
_entity.pdbx_description
1 polymer ?
#
loop_
_entity_poly.entity_id
_entity_poly.type
_entity_poly.pdbx_seq_one_letter_code
_entity_poly.pdbx_strand_id
1 'polypeptide(L)'
;MNGEILLSCKIVAAAKLALKENELIHNELSKYENSVTFEFLPRRTLITMKTYKASNIKEWYEKCLSLGLMDIRLLMPISVEDRGLLGFSNTSKNSLVCFYKNGKVTYFTAHWEYDNNLKQWNVSYTEHSWGNPPQGKPQFEDNTEKFIEILTEIEILARKIECDGFADIFHNAKVILIDGAKNLTESGISLPSKNYNLFMAASLADVFGAMGSWNDSPPYMAHEKGLDTKYNELSTELLKQLRLAVLYAVNQW
;
A
#
# COMPACT_ATOMS: atom_id res chain seq x y z
N MET A 1 -7.65 -0.30 -4.71
CA MET A 1 -6.19 -0.22 -4.42
C MET A 1 -5.44 -1.26 -5.22
N ASN A 2 -4.25 -0.93 -5.70
CA ASN A 2 -3.33 -1.85 -6.37
C ASN A 2 -2.99 -3.04 -5.45
N GLY A 3 -3.00 -4.28 -5.99
CA GLY A 3 -2.75 -5.52 -5.23
C GLY A 3 -1.39 -5.56 -4.54
N GLU A 4 -0.35 -4.99 -5.15
CA GLU A 4 1.00 -4.91 -4.57
C GLU A 4 1.03 -4.09 -3.28
N ILE A 5 0.35 -2.94 -3.28
CA ILE A 5 0.23 -2.08 -2.09
C ILE A 5 -0.64 -2.77 -1.04
N LEU A 6 -1.76 -3.36 -1.45
CA LEU A 6 -2.68 -4.04 -0.54
C LEU A 6 -2.00 -5.20 0.21
N LEU A 7 -1.26 -6.07 -0.49
CA LEU A 7 -0.54 -7.17 0.16
C LEU A 7 0.49 -6.64 1.17
N SER A 8 1.27 -5.62 0.79
CA SER A 8 2.25 -5.02 1.69
C SER A 8 1.59 -4.37 2.92
N CYS A 9 0.44 -3.72 2.77
CA CYS A 9 -0.36 -3.20 3.88
C CYS A 9 -0.80 -4.31 4.83
N LYS A 10 -1.33 -5.41 4.29
CA LYS A 10 -1.76 -6.57 5.08
C LYS A 10 -0.61 -7.17 5.89
N ILE A 11 0.55 -7.38 5.26
CA ILE A 11 1.74 -7.93 5.94
C ILE A 11 2.18 -7.00 7.07
N VAL A 12 2.30 -5.69 6.82
CA VAL A 12 2.72 -4.73 7.86
C VAL A 12 1.71 -4.65 8.99
N ALA A 13 0.42 -4.54 8.70
CA ALA A 13 -0.63 -4.49 9.72
C ALA A 13 -0.64 -5.76 10.59
N ALA A 14 -0.59 -6.93 9.96
CA ALA A 14 -0.56 -8.21 10.68
C ALA A 14 0.69 -8.35 11.55
N ALA A 15 1.87 -7.98 11.04
CA ALA A 15 3.12 -8.04 11.80
C ALA A 15 3.13 -7.05 12.97
N LYS A 16 2.59 -5.83 12.80
CA LYS A 16 2.44 -4.85 13.89
C LYS A 16 1.50 -5.35 14.98
N LEU A 17 0.36 -5.90 14.58
CA LEU A 17 -0.61 -6.46 15.53
C LEU A 17 0.02 -7.60 16.34
N ALA A 18 0.66 -8.56 15.66
CA ALA A 18 1.34 -9.69 16.29
C ALA A 18 2.49 -9.24 17.24
N LEU A 19 3.26 -8.19 16.88
CA LEU A 19 4.26 -7.59 17.75
C LEU A 19 3.64 -6.95 19.00
N LYS A 20 2.51 -6.26 18.85
CA LYS A 20 1.83 -5.56 19.95
C LYS A 20 1.19 -6.52 20.94
N GLU A 21 0.58 -7.58 20.44
CA GLU A 21 -0.12 -8.60 21.23
C GLU A 21 0.79 -9.73 21.69
N ASN A 22 2.04 -9.76 21.20
CA ASN A 22 3.02 -10.84 21.42
C ASN A 22 2.46 -12.21 21.00
N GLU A 23 1.82 -12.25 19.84
CA GLU A 23 1.17 -13.42 19.26
C GLU A 23 1.82 -13.86 17.94
N LEU A 24 1.31 -14.96 17.38
CA LEU A 24 1.68 -15.40 16.04
C LEU A 24 1.05 -14.47 15.00
N ILE A 25 1.77 -14.28 13.90
CA ILE A 25 1.21 -13.51 12.78
C ILE A 25 0.10 -14.31 12.09
N HIS A 26 -1.05 -13.67 11.91
CA HIS A 26 -2.16 -14.19 11.12
C HIS A 26 -2.25 -13.38 9.83
N ASN A 27 -2.04 -14.05 8.71
CA ASN A 27 -2.19 -13.46 7.37
C ASN A 27 -2.59 -14.56 6.40
N GLU A 28 -3.71 -14.36 5.72
CA GLU A 28 -4.18 -15.25 4.67
C GLU A 28 -3.93 -14.61 3.31
N LEU A 29 -3.45 -15.41 2.35
CA LEU A 29 -3.33 -14.99 0.97
C LEU A 29 -4.72 -14.85 0.36
N SER A 30 -4.86 -13.91 -0.56
CA SER A 30 -6.09 -13.79 -1.33
C SER A 30 -6.13 -14.86 -2.42
N LYS A 31 -7.25 -14.96 -3.12
CA LYS A 31 -7.38 -15.86 -4.28
C LYS A 31 -6.45 -15.49 -5.47
N TYR A 32 -5.79 -14.36 -5.41
CA TYR A 32 -4.92 -13.86 -6.48
C TYR A 32 -3.45 -14.23 -6.29
N GLU A 33 -3.01 -14.46 -5.05
CA GLU A 33 -1.64 -14.88 -4.76
C GLU A 33 -1.59 -16.41 -4.60
N ASN A 34 -0.67 -17.06 -5.34
CA ASN A 34 -0.32 -18.48 -5.16
C ASN A 34 0.70 -18.66 -4.03
N SER A 35 1.71 -17.78 -3.98
CA SER A 35 2.79 -17.87 -3.00
C SER A 35 3.35 -16.49 -2.63
N VAL A 36 3.82 -16.39 -1.38
CA VAL A 36 4.59 -15.23 -0.90
C VAL A 36 5.83 -15.74 -0.19
N THR A 37 7.00 -15.45 -0.72
CA THR A 37 8.30 -15.92 -0.22
C THR A 37 9.21 -14.75 0.14
N PHE A 38 10.21 -14.99 1.00
CA PHE A 38 11.14 -13.95 1.44
C PHE A 38 12.57 -14.45 1.40
N GLU A 39 13.44 -13.72 0.73
CA GLU A 39 14.87 -13.97 0.72
C GLU A 39 15.59 -12.93 1.59
N PHE A 40 16.31 -13.44 2.60
CA PHE A 40 17.08 -12.60 3.52
C PHE A 40 18.48 -12.35 2.98
N LEU A 41 19.07 -11.22 3.37
CA LEU A 41 20.47 -10.94 3.09
C LEU A 41 21.37 -12.09 3.58
N PRO A 42 22.39 -12.46 2.79
CA PRO A 42 23.37 -13.45 3.21
C PRO A 42 24.02 -13.08 4.53
N ARG A 43 24.08 -14.00 5.46
CA ARG A 43 24.71 -13.82 6.77
C ARG A 43 25.90 -14.75 6.90
N ARG A 44 26.99 -14.18 7.42
CA ARG A 44 28.19 -14.97 7.69
C ARG A 44 27.92 -15.92 8.86
N THR A 45 28.06 -17.20 8.61
CA THR A 45 28.28 -18.22 9.63
C THR A 45 29.78 -18.37 9.86
N LEU A 46 30.21 -19.22 10.81
CA LEU A 46 31.64 -19.43 11.10
C LEU A 46 32.47 -19.79 9.88
N ILE A 47 31.88 -20.44 8.89
CA ILE A 47 32.61 -21.03 7.74
C ILE A 47 32.07 -20.58 6.39
N THR A 48 30.76 -20.23 6.27
CA THR A 48 30.10 -19.95 4.98
C THR A 48 29.15 -18.77 5.04
N MET A 49 28.88 -18.16 3.89
CA MET A 49 27.75 -17.24 3.72
C MET A 49 26.50 -18.07 3.42
N LYS A 50 25.46 -17.92 4.25
CA LYS A 50 24.16 -18.58 4.02
C LYS A 50 23.05 -17.57 3.85
N THR A 51 22.26 -17.76 2.81
CA THR A 51 20.98 -17.06 2.56
C THR A 51 19.88 -17.88 3.21
N TYR A 52 19.02 -17.22 3.99
CA TYR A 52 17.79 -17.83 4.50
C TYR A 52 16.62 -17.43 3.60
N LYS A 53 15.80 -18.41 3.24
CA LYS A 53 14.55 -18.19 2.51
C LYS A 53 13.38 -18.65 3.36
N ALA A 54 12.41 -17.78 3.55
CA ALA A 54 11.14 -18.12 4.16
C ALA A 54 10.13 -18.42 3.04
N SER A 55 9.39 -19.50 3.18
CA SER A 55 8.41 -19.98 2.19
C SER A 55 7.01 -19.34 2.38
N ASN A 56 6.83 -18.56 3.43
CA ASN A 56 5.57 -17.88 3.74
C ASN A 56 5.78 -16.72 4.72
N ILE A 57 4.72 -15.94 4.95
CA ILE A 57 4.73 -14.76 5.83
C ILE A 57 5.01 -15.15 7.28
N LYS A 58 4.54 -16.32 7.74
CA LYS A 58 4.78 -16.79 9.12
C LYS A 58 6.27 -17.06 9.36
N GLU A 59 6.91 -17.86 8.50
CA GLU A 59 8.35 -18.14 8.61
C GLU A 59 9.20 -16.87 8.50
N TRP A 60 8.81 -15.93 7.65
CA TRP A 60 9.47 -14.63 7.55
C TRP A 60 9.36 -13.85 8.86
N TYR A 61 8.17 -13.77 9.47
CA TYR A 61 7.96 -13.05 10.72
C TYR A 61 8.74 -13.69 11.87
N GLU A 62 8.68 -15.02 12.03
CA GLU A 62 9.45 -15.77 13.03
C GLU A 62 10.97 -15.52 12.87
N LYS A 63 11.45 -15.48 11.63
CA LYS A 63 12.84 -15.14 11.34
C LYS A 63 13.16 -13.71 11.75
N CYS A 64 12.32 -12.74 11.43
CA CYS A 64 12.50 -11.35 11.84
C CYS A 64 12.52 -11.21 13.38
N LEU A 65 11.64 -11.91 14.10
CA LEU A 65 11.65 -11.96 15.57
C LEU A 65 12.96 -12.52 16.11
N SER A 66 13.46 -13.62 15.54
CA SER A 66 14.74 -14.22 15.94
C SER A 66 15.93 -13.27 15.75
N LEU A 67 15.80 -12.28 14.87
CA LEU A 67 16.78 -11.23 14.61
C LEU A 67 16.58 -9.99 15.48
N GLY A 68 15.56 -10.00 16.34
CA GLY A 68 15.23 -8.92 17.26
C GLY A 68 14.36 -7.82 16.65
N LEU A 69 13.42 -8.16 15.77
CA LEU A 69 12.44 -7.21 15.22
C LEU A 69 11.72 -6.47 16.36
N MET A 70 11.69 -5.14 16.29
CA MET A 70 10.99 -4.27 17.24
C MET A 70 9.82 -3.52 16.65
N ASP A 71 9.91 -3.22 15.35
CA ASP A 71 8.84 -2.49 14.64
C ASP A 71 8.96 -2.76 13.14
N ILE A 72 7.85 -2.58 12.47
CA ILE A 72 7.77 -2.66 11.01
C ILE A 72 6.95 -1.48 10.48
N ARG A 73 7.36 -0.92 9.34
CA ARG A 73 6.68 0.20 8.66
C ARG A 73 6.53 -0.09 7.18
N LEU A 74 5.41 0.36 6.64
CA LEU A 74 5.22 0.48 5.20
C LEU A 74 5.85 1.79 4.73
N LEU A 75 6.68 1.75 3.69
CA LEU A 75 7.09 2.95 2.96
C LEU A 75 6.74 2.82 1.49
N MET A 76 6.31 3.92 0.88
CA MET A 76 6.10 4.04 -0.56
C MET A 76 6.25 5.50 -0.99
N PRO A 77 6.57 5.77 -2.27
CA PRO A 77 6.57 7.13 -2.82
C PRO A 77 5.16 7.73 -2.74
N ILE A 78 5.04 8.97 -2.29
CA ILE A 78 3.77 9.70 -2.24
C ILE A 78 3.42 10.39 -3.56
N SER A 79 4.37 10.48 -4.49
CA SER A 79 4.21 10.99 -5.84
C SER A 79 4.84 10.05 -6.85
N VAL A 80 4.39 10.12 -8.09
CA VAL A 80 4.96 9.41 -9.24
C VAL A 80 5.10 10.39 -10.41
N GLU A 81 6.09 10.18 -11.25
CA GLU A 81 6.30 11.00 -12.45
C GLU A 81 5.21 10.73 -13.50
N ASP A 82 4.85 9.46 -13.67
CA ASP A 82 3.82 9.04 -14.61
C ASP A 82 2.78 8.14 -13.90
N ARG A 83 1.55 8.66 -13.77
CA ARG A 83 0.42 7.93 -13.18
C ARG A 83 -0.06 6.78 -14.06
N GLY A 84 0.21 6.82 -15.36
CA GLY A 84 -0.15 5.74 -16.29
C GLY A 84 0.56 4.43 -15.97
N LEU A 85 1.75 4.49 -15.37
CA LEU A 85 2.51 3.30 -14.97
C LEU A 85 1.88 2.54 -13.81
N LEU A 86 0.98 3.15 -13.02
CA LEU A 86 0.39 2.53 -11.83
C LEU A 86 -0.51 1.32 -12.14
N GLY A 87 -0.88 1.13 -13.41
CA GLY A 87 -1.62 -0.05 -13.88
C GLY A 87 -0.77 -1.29 -14.12
N PHE A 88 0.56 -1.17 -14.07
CA PHE A 88 1.48 -2.28 -14.38
C PHE A 88 2.09 -2.87 -13.10
N SER A 89 2.41 -4.17 -13.14
CA SER A 89 3.07 -4.86 -12.04
C SER A 89 4.50 -4.35 -11.82
N ASN A 90 4.99 -4.48 -10.59
CA ASN A 90 6.33 -4.05 -10.16
C ASN A 90 6.59 -2.53 -10.26
N THR A 91 5.54 -1.72 -10.26
CA THR A 91 5.66 -0.24 -10.35
C THR A 91 5.37 0.50 -9.05
N SER A 92 4.78 -0.15 -8.06
CA SER A 92 4.34 0.47 -6.80
C SER A 92 5.48 1.02 -5.92
N LYS A 93 6.70 0.45 -6.05
CA LYS A 93 7.92 0.82 -5.30
C LYS A 93 7.70 0.90 -3.78
N ASN A 94 6.80 0.07 -3.25
CA ASN A 94 6.59 -0.02 -1.82
C ASN A 94 7.63 -0.94 -1.15
N SER A 95 7.83 -0.76 0.16
CA SER A 95 8.80 -1.52 0.94
C SER A 95 8.30 -1.81 2.34
N LEU A 96 8.59 -3.02 2.84
CA LEU A 96 8.41 -3.39 4.24
C LEU A 96 9.71 -3.06 4.99
N VAL A 97 9.69 -2.06 5.86
CA VAL A 97 10.89 -1.61 6.59
C VAL A 97 10.90 -2.17 7.99
N CYS A 98 11.94 -2.92 8.33
CA CYS A 98 12.12 -3.63 9.60
C CYS A 98 13.14 -2.92 10.47
N PHE A 99 12.76 -2.62 11.71
CA PHE A 99 13.61 -1.98 12.74
C PHE A 99 13.96 -3.01 13.82
N TYR A 100 15.26 -3.20 14.09
CA TYR A 100 15.76 -4.23 14.99
C TYR A 100 16.39 -3.65 16.28
N LYS A 101 16.40 -4.44 17.36
CA LYS A 101 16.94 -4.07 18.69
C LYS A 101 18.39 -3.56 18.67
N ASN A 102 19.20 -4.04 17.73
CA ASN A 102 20.60 -3.65 17.58
C ASN A 102 20.79 -2.34 16.76
N GLY A 103 19.72 -1.61 16.47
CA GLY A 103 19.75 -0.39 15.65
C GLY A 103 19.82 -0.63 14.15
N LYS A 104 19.92 -1.88 13.70
CA LYS A 104 19.89 -2.22 12.27
C LYS A 104 18.51 -1.91 11.69
N VAL A 105 18.50 -1.38 10.47
CA VAL A 105 17.29 -1.21 9.66
C VAL A 105 17.50 -1.94 8.34
N THR A 106 16.53 -2.75 7.94
CA THR A 106 16.48 -3.36 6.62
C THR A 106 15.12 -3.13 5.99
N TYR A 107 15.02 -3.34 4.69
CA TYR A 107 13.75 -3.28 4.00
C TYR A 107 13.62 -4.40 2.99
N PHE A 108 12.39 -4.82 2.73
CA PHE A 108 12.06 -5.83 1.73
C PHE A 108 11.30 -5.17 0.59
N THR A 109 11.70 -5.47 -0.65
CA THR A 109 10.99 -5.08 -1.88
C THR A 109 10.41 -6.32 -2.55
N ALA A 110 9.17 -6.19 -3.05
CA ALA A 110 8.47 -7.26 -3.73
C ALA A 110 8.83 -7.31 -5.22
N HIS A 111 8.86 -8.53 -5.76
CA HIS A 111 8.79 -8.80 -7.19
C HIS A 111 7.61 -9.73 -7.45
N TRP A 112 6.78 -9.37 -8.42
CA TRP A 112 5.54 -10.04 -8.78
C TRP A 112 5.71 -10.72 -10.13
N GLU A 113 5.48 -12.04 -10.18
CA GLU A 113 5.52 -12.85 -11.39
C GLU A 113 4.20 -13.59 -11.56
N TYR A 114 3.55 -13.40 -12.72
CA TYR A 114 2.27 -14.02 -13.01
C TYR A 114 2.48 -15.44 -13.56
N ASP A 115 1.86 -16.43 -12.90
CA ASP A 115 1.81 -17.80 -13.38
C ASP A 115 0.59 -18.00 -14.28
N ASN A 116 0.83 -18.16 -15.57
CA ASN A 116 -0.23 -18.32 -16.56
C ASN A 116 -1.01 -19.65 -16.40
N ASN A 117 -0.39 -20.69 -15.81
CA ASN A 117 -1.04 -21.99 -15.60
C ASN A 117 -2.00 -21.93 -14.42
N LEU A 118 -1.57 -21.36 -13.31
CA LEU A 118 -2.36 -21.22 -12.10
C LEU A 118 -3.30 -20.00 -12.13
N LYS A 119 -3.05 -19.05 -13.05
CA LYS A 119 -3.73 -17.75 -13.12
C LYS A 119 -3.65 -16.97 -11.81
N GLN A 120 -2.50 -17.05 -11.16
CA GLN A 120 -2.19 -16.45 -9.87
C GLN A 120 -0.79 -15.84 -9.88
N TRP A 121 -0.51 -15.00 -8.87
CA TRP A 121 0.77 -14.33 -8.72
C TRP A 121 1.68 -15.08 -7.75
N ASN A 122 2.94 -15.25 -8.11
CA ASN A 122 4.03 -15.61 -7.22
C ASN A 122 4.73 -14.32 -6.80
N VAL A 123 4.82 -14.09 -5.50
CA VAL A 123 5.41 -12.87 -4.93
C VAL A 123 6.67 -13.23 -4.16
N SER A 124 7.78 -12.61 -4.51
CA SER A 124 9.05 -12.78 -3.81
C SER A 124 9.51 -11.46 -3.23
N TYR A 125 9.76 -11.43 -1.93
CA TYR A 125 10.35 -10.29 -1.23
C TYR A 125 11.85 -10.51 -1.02
N THR A 126 12.67 -9.52 -1.38
CA THR A 126 14.12 -9.55 -1.18
C THR A 126 14.54 -8.52 -0.12
N GLU A 127 15.33 -8.95 0.87
CA GLU A 127 15.88 -8.07 1.92
C GLU A 127 17.03 -7.23 1.38
N HIS A 128 17.02 -5.94 1.72
CA HIS A 128 18.08 -4.99 1.45
C HIS A 128 18.55 -4.33 2.73
N SER A 129 19.84 -3.98 2.81
CA SER A 129 20.37 -3.19 3.91
C SER A 129 20.11 -1.70 3.68
N TRP A 130 19.63 -1.00 4.70
CA TRP A 130 19.55 0.46 4.66
C TRP A 130 20.79 1.06 5.30
N GLY A 131 21.76 1.47 4.46
CA GLY A 131 23.08 1.93 4.92
C GLY A 131 23.05 3.19 5.79
N ASN A 132 22.20 4.16 5.44
CA ASN A 132 22.01 5.39 6.21
C ASN A 132 20.51 5.61 6.47
N PRO A 133 19.90 4.86 7.41
CA PRO A 133 18.50 5.06 7.76
C PRO A 133 18.32 6.43 8.43
N PRO A 134 17.14 7.06 8.31
CA PRO A 134 16.84 8.30 9.02
C PRO A 134 16.96 8.10 10.53
N GLN A 135 17.29 9.20 11.24
CA GLN A 135 17.39 9.20 12.71
C GLN A 135 16.01 9.06 13.35
N GLY A 136 15.46 7.92 13.33
CA GLY A 136 14.14 7.64 13.89
C GLY A 136 13.23 6.95 12.89
N LYS A 137 12.08 6.51 13.38
CA LYS A 137 11.09 5.86 12.55
C LYS A 137 10.29 6.91 11.79
N PRO A 138 9.99 6.71 10.50
CA PRO A 138 9.13 7.60 9.75
C PRO A 138 7.79 7.80 10.45
N GLN A 139 7.37 9.04 10.58
CA GLN A 139 6.08 9.44 11.14
C GLN A 139 5.21 10.02 10.04
N PHE A 140 3.93 9.76 10.11
CA PHE A 140 2.94 10.24 9.15
C PHE A 140 1.84 10.96 9.91
N GLU A 141 1.34 12.05 9.36
CA GLU A 141 0.25 12.85 9.94
C GLU A 141 -1.09 12.38 9.42
N ASP A 142 -2.12 12.52 10.24
CA ASP A 142 -3.50 12.31 9.83
C ASP A 142 -3.91 13.37 8.80
N ASN A 143 -4.20 12.94 7.59
CA ASN A 143 -4.59 13.80 6.49
C ASN A 143 -6.09 13.71 6.14
N THR A 144 -6.92 13.22 7.04
CA THR A 144 -8.35 12.96 6.79
C THR A 144 -9.08 14.20 6.24
N GLU A 145 -8.88 15.38 6.84
CA GLU A 145 -9.52 16.62 6.39
C GLU A 145 -9.12 16.98 4.96
N LYS A 146 -7.81 16.97 4.68
CA LYS A 146 -7.28 17.27 3.35
C LYS A 146 -7.73 16.25 2.31
N PHE A 147 -7.88 14.99 2.71
CA PHE A 147 -8.38 13.96 1.82
C PHE A 147 -9.87 14.15 1.50
N ILE A 148 -10.69 14.59 2.45
CA ILE A 148 -12.10 14.98 2.21
C ILE A 148 -12.19 16.17 1.24
N GLU A 149 -11.33 17.18 1.41
CA GLU A 149 -11.27 18.34 0.50
C GLU A 149 -11.01 17.91 -0.93
N ILE A 150 -9.96 17.12 -1.17
CA ILE A 150 -9.61 16.68 -2.52
C ILE A 150 -10.66 15.74 -3.13
N LEU A 151 -11.27 14.84 -2.34
CA LEU A 151 -12.37 13.99 -2.79
C LEU A 151 -13.58 14.84 -3.23
N THR A 152 -13.85 15.94 -2.55
CA THR A 152 -14.95 16.85 -2.91
C THR A 152 -14.66 17.58 -4.23
N GLU A 153 -13.44 18.10 -4.40
CA GLU A 153 -13.09 18.84 -5.61
C GLU A 153 -13.04 17.91 -6.86
N ILE A 154 -12.50 16.70 -6.70
CA ILE A 154 -12.39 15.76 -7.82
C ILE A 154 -13.73 15.12 -8.17
N GLU A 155 -14.64 14.94 -7.19
CA GLU A 155 -16.04 14.56 -7.44
C GLU A 155 -16.72 15.59 -8.35
N ILE A 156 -16.58 16.89 -8.04
CA ILE A 156 -17.14 17.98 -8.85
C ILE A 156 -16.54 17.97 -10.26
N LEU A 157 -15.21 17.79 -10.37
CA LEU A 157 -14.57 17.67 -11.67
C LEU A 157 -15.11 16.49 -12.47
N ALA A 158 -15.19 15.31 -11.84
CA ALA A 158 -15.64 14.07 -12.50
C ALA A 158 -17.05 14.23 -13.08
N ARG A 159 -17.98 14.84 -12.34
CA ARG A 159 -19.32 15.16 -12.88
C ARG A 159 -19.26 16.16 -14.03
N LYS A 160 -18.42 17.20 -13.92
CA LYS A 160 -18.28 18.22 -14.96
C LYS A 160 -17.75 17.67 -16.28
N ILE A 161 -16.90 16.63 -16.22
CA ILE A 161 -16.37 15.93 -17.40
C ILE A 161 -17.18 14.69 -17.77
N GLU A 162 -18.40 14.54 -17.22
CA GLU A 162 -19.34 13.44 -17.52
C GLU A 162 -18.80 12.03 -17.19
N CYS A 163 -17.97 11.95 -16.14
CA CYS A 163 -17.41 10.70 -15.62
C CYS A 163 -18.11 10.30 -14.31
N ASP A 164 -19.45 10.17 -14.34
CA ASP A 164 -20.29 9.99 -13.13
C ASP A 164 -19.94 8.76 -12.30
N GLY A 165 -19.52 7.65 -12.92
CA GLY A 165 -19.07 6.46 -12.21
C GLY A 165 -17.88 6.73 -11.29
N PHE A 166 -16.92 7.54 -11.72
CA PHE A 166 -15.80 7.98 -10.88
C PHE A 166 -16.25 8.99 -9.82
N ALA A 167 -17.16 9.89 -10.16
CA ALA A 167 -17.75 10.83 -9.20
C ALA A 167 -18.41 10.09 -8.02
N ASP A 168 -19.15 9.01 -8.31
CA ASP A 168 -19.78 8.17 -7.28
C ASP A 168 -18.74 7.45 -6.41
N ILE A 169 -17.63 6.99 -6.98
CA ILE A 169 -16.52 6.41 -6.23
C ILE A 169 -15.93 7.44 -5.25
N PHE A 170 -15.65 8.66 -5.70
CA PHE A 170 -15.10 9.73 -4.86
C PHE A 170 -16.08 10.15 -3.76
N HIS A 171 -17.37 10.26 -4.10
CA HIS A 171 -18.44 10.51 -3.14
C HIS A 171 -18.49 9.44 -2.04
N ASN A 172 -18.51 8.17 -2.43
CA ASN A 172 -18.57 7.04 -1.49
C ASN A 172 -17.33 6.97 -0.59
N ALA A 173 -16.14 7.25 -1.13
CA ALA A 173 -14.92 7.34 -0.33
C ALA A 173 -15.00 8.45 0.73
N LYS A 174 -15.57 9.61 0.37
CA LYS A 174 -15.85 10.72 1.31
C LYS A 174 -16.85 10.31 2.40
N VAL A 175 -17.93 9.61 2.04
CA VAL A 175 -18.92 9.09 3.00
C VAL A 175 -18.26 8.14 4.02
N ILE A 176 -17.34 7.26 3.58
CA ILE A 176 -16.60 6.39 4.50
C ILE A 176 -15.80 7.20 5.54
N LEU A 177 -15.18 8.32 5.14
CA LEU A 177 -14.43 9.17 6.06
C LEU A 177 -15.31 9.88 7.09
N ILE A 178 -16.53 10.25 6.72
CA ILE A 178 -17.48 11.01 7.56
C ILE A 178 -18.30 10.07 8.45
N ASP A 179 -18.88 9.03 7.87
CA ASP A 179 -19.88 8.16 8.52
C ASP A 179 -19.32 6.80 8.95
N GLY A 180 -18.10 6.48 8.55
CA GLY A 180 -17.45 5.20 8.76
C GLY A 180 -17.75 4.15 7.68
N ALA A 181 -16.93 3.11 7.64
CA ALA A 181 -17.00 2.00 6.68
C ALA A 181 -18.11 1.00 7.08
N LYS A 182 -19.36 1.40 6.99
CA LYS A 182 -20.51 0.53 7.28
C LYS A 182 -20.74 -0.43 6.10
N ASN A 183 -20.89 -1.72 6.39
CA ASN A 183 -21.26 -2.77 5.41
C ASN A 183 -20.28 -2.99 4.24
N LEU A 184 -19.02 -2.58 4.37
CA LEU A 184 -18.01 -2.95 3.38
C LEU A 184 -17.52 -4.38 3.67
N THR A 185 -17.31 -5.16 2.60
CA THR A 185 -16.70 -6.49 2.70
C THR A 185 -15.33 -6.38 3.37
N GLU A 186 -15.04 -7.26 4.31
CA GLU A 186 -13.78 -7.29 5.03
C GLU A 186 -12.60 -7.25 4.03
N SER A 187 -11.75 -6.25 4.17
CA SER A 187 -10.54 -6.11 3.33
C SER A 187 -9.47 -7.14 3.66
N GLY A 188 -9.68 -7.95 4.71
CA GLY A 188 -8.68 -8.87 5.25
C GLY A 188 -7.48 -8.14 5.88
N ILE A 189 -7.67 -6.89 6.31
CA ILE A 189 -6.68 -6.11 7.06
C ILE A 189 -7.25 -5.72 8.43
N SER A 190 -6.49 -5.97 9.49
CA SER A 190 -6.86 -5.62 10.87
C SER A 190 -6.20 -4.30 11.25
N LEU A 191 -7.01 -3.26 11.45
CA LEU A 191 -6.60 -1.92 11.85
C LEU A 191 -7.57 -1.37 12.90
N PRO A 192 -7.16 -0.44 13.78
CA PRO A 192 -8.09 0.33 14.61
C PRO A 192 -9.15 1.04 13.76
N SER A 193 -10.37 1.19 14.29
CA SER A 193 -11.54 1.65 13.50
C SER A 193 -11.30 2.95 12.71
N LYS A 194 -10.65 3.96 13.32
CA LYS A 194 -10.32 5.20 12.61
C LYS A 194 -9.36 4.98 11.44
N ASN A 195 -8.29 4.20 11.66
CA ASN A 195 -7.31 3.86 10.65
C ASN A 195 -7.94 2.99 9.55
N TYR A 196 -8.85 2.08 9.94
CA TYR A 196 -9.59 1.24 9.00
C TYR A 196 -10.46 2.06 8.05
N ASN A 197 -11.22 3.05 8.57
CA ASN A 197 -12.04 3.92 7.73
C ASN A 197 -11.19 4.70 6.73
N LEU A 198 -10.06 5.27 7.17
CA LEU A 198 -9.15 6.01 6.31
C LEU A 198 -8.53 5.10 5.24
N PHE A 199 -8.11 3.89 5.62
CA PHE A 199 -7.61 2.88 4.70
C PHE A 199 -8.65 2.46 3.65
N MET A 200 -9.91 2.23 4.08
CA MET A 200 -11.00 1.83 3.18
C MET A 200 -11.37 2.93 2.21
N ALA A 201 -11.44 4.18 2.66
CA ALA A 201 -11.67 5.32 1.78
C ALA A 201 -10.54 5.47 0.75
N ALA A 202 -9.28 5.35 1.17
CA ALA A 202 -8.14 5.38 0.27
C ALA A 202 -8.15 4.20 -0.71
N SER A 203 -8.51 3.01 -0.24
CA SER A 203 -8.63 1.82 -1.11
C SER A 203 -9.71 1.98 -2.18
N LEU A 204 -10.85 2.56 -1.83
CA LEU A 204 -11.94 2.81 -2.76
C LEU A 204 -11.57 3.91 -3.77
N ALA A 205 -10.94 5.00 -3.31
CA ALA A 205 -10.57 6.13 -4.16
C ALA A 205 -9.32 5.88 -5.03
N ASP A 206 -8.63 4.74 -4.86
CA ASP A 206 -7.50 4.38 -5.71
C ASP A 206 -7.99 3.86 -7.07
N VAL A 207 -8.33 4.80 -7.92
CA VAL A 207 -8.86 4.60 -9.28
C VAL A 207 -7.78 4.66 -10.35
N PHE A 208 -6.53 4.76 -9.96
CA PHE A 208 -5.38 4.84 -10.87
C PHE A 208 -4.98 3.46 -11.37
N GLY A 209 -4.84 3.31 -12.69
CA GLY A 209 -4.54 2.03 -13.29
C GLY A 209 -4.35 2.14 -14.81
N ALA A 210 -4.56 1.01 -15.49
CA ALA A 210 -4.55 0.91 -16.95
C ALA A 210 -5.96 1.16 -17.54
N MET A 211 -6.35 0.37 -18.51
CA MET A 211 -7.62 0.49 -19.23
C MET A 211 -8.84 0.52 -18.27
N GLY A 212 -9.76 1.44 -18.50
CA GLY A 212 -10.96 1.64 -17.67
C GLY A 212 -10.71 2.40 -16.35
N SER A 213 -9.48 2.89 -16.10
CA SER A 213 -9.13 3.67 -14.92
C SER A 213 -9.35 5.18 -15.12
N TRP A 214 -9.11 5.95 -14.05
CA TRP A 214 -9.09 7.41 -14.08
C TRP A 214 -8.02 7.99 -15.03
N ASN A 215 -7.01 7.23 -15.41
CA ASN A 215 -5.96 7.62 -16.36
C ASN A 215 -6.30 7.30 -17.83
N ASP A 216 -7.42 6.65 -18.12
CA ASP A 216 -7.79 6.18 -19.45
C ASP A 216 -8.66 7.21 -20.20
N SER A 217 -9.97 7.13 -20.07
CA SER A 217 -10.91 8.05 -20.75
C SER A 217 -11.00 9.45 -20.14
N PRO A 218 -10.96 9.65 -18.80
CA PRO A 218 -11.13 10.96 -18.17
C PRO A 218 -10.20 12.08 -18.65
N PRO A 219 -8.90 11.83 -18.98
CA PRO A 219 -8.06 12.88 -19.57
C PRO A 219 -8.61 13.46 -20.87
N TYR A 220 -9.13 12.59 -21.76
CA TYR A 220 -9.74 13.02 -23.01
C TYR A 220 -11.02 13.82 -22.73
N MET A 221 -11.89 13.37 -21.83
CA MET A 221 -13.11 14.08 -21.46
C MET A 221 -12.82 15.45 -20.84
N ALA A 222 -11.74 15.55 -20.08
CA ALA A 222 -11.27 16.83 -19.53
C ALA A 222 -10.75 17.76 -20.64
N HIS A 223 -10.02 17.22 -21.62
CA HIS A 223 -9.51 17.96 -22.77
C HIS A 223 -10.64 18.59 -23.60
N GLU A 224 -11.67 17.82 -23.96
CA GLU A 224 -12.85 18.30 -24.69
C GLU A 224 -13.57 19.48 -23.99
N LYS A 225 -13.38 19.62 -22.68
CA LYS A 225 -13.96 20.70 -21.86
C LYS A 225 -12.97 21.79 -21.45
N GLY A 226 -11.72 21.73 -21.93
CA GLY A 226 -10.66 22.68 -21.61
C GLY A 226 -10.25 22.64 -20.12
N LEU A 227 -10.34 21.46 -19.50
CA LEU A 227 -10.07 21.25 -18.06
C LEU A 227 -8.80 20.43 -17.79
N ASP A 228 -7.89 20.29 -18.76
CA ASP A 228 -6.67 19.49 -18.67
C ASP A 228 -5.82 19.83 -17.43
N THR A 229 -5.59 21.12 -17.22
CA THR A 229 -4.78 21.59 -16.06
C THR A 229 -5.43 21.17 -14.75
N LYS A 230 -6.75 21.44 -14.59
CA LYS A 230 -7.47 21.09 -13.36
C LYS A 230 -7.51 19.57 -13.13
N TYR A 231 -7.68 18.78 -14.22
CA TYR A 231 -7.62 17.32 -14.15
C TYR A 231 -6.26 16.84 -13.63
N ASN A 232 -5.17 17.37 -14.19
CA ASN A 232 -3.83 16.96 -13.81
C ASN A 232 -3.48 17.34 -12.37
N GLU A 233 -3.83 18.56 -11.94
CA GLU A 233 -3.61 19.05 -10.58
C GLU A 233 -4.36 18.19 -9.55
N LEU A 234 -5.67 18.02 -9.73
CA LEU A 234 -6.51 17.26 -8.80
C LEU A 234 -6.14 15.77 -8.78
N SER A 235 -5.81 15.17 -9.92
CA SER A 235 -5.38 13.78 -9.99
C SER A 235 -4.05 13.54 -9.28
N THR A 236 -3.11 14.49 -9.39
CA THR A 236 -1.82 14.41 -8.69
C THR A 236 -2.00 14.56 -7.17
N GLU A 237 -2.81 15.52 -6.75
CA GLU A 237 -3.08 15.74 -5.33
C GLU A 237 -3.90 14.57 -4.74
N LEU A 238 -4.89 14.03 -5.46
CA LEU A 238 -5.63 12.84 -5.02
C LEU A 238 -4.69 11.66 -4.76
N LEU A 239 -3.80 11.33 -5.72
CA LEU A 239 -2.84 10.24 -5.55
C LEU A 239 -1.95 10.44 -4.32
N LYS A 240 -1.49 11.67 -4.10
CA LYS A 240 -0.65 12.03 -2.95
C LYS A 240 -1.42 11.85 -1.64
N GLN A 241 -2.64 12.41 -1.53
CA GLN A 241 -3.46 12.30 -0.32
C GLN A 241 -3.87 10.86 -0.01
N LEU A 242 -4.20 10.09 -1.04
CA LEU A 242 -4.49 8.66 -0.95
C LEU A 242 -3.28 7.88 -0.35
N ARG A 243 -2.07 8.11 -0.86
CA ARG A 243 -0.87 7.43 -0.36
C ARG A 243 -0.49 7.86 1.05
N LEU A 244 -0.64 9.14 1.40
CA LEU A 244 -0.46 9.63 2.77
C LEU A 244 -1.47 8.97 3.72
N ALA A 245 -2.73 8.86 3.32
CA ALA A 245 -3.78 8.19 4.09
C ALA A 245 -3.44 6.71 4.36
N VAL A 246 -2.98 5.97 3.36
CA VAL A 246 -2.53 4.58 3.52
C VAL A 246 -1.32 4.50 4.46
N LEU A 247 -0.32 5.37 4.28
CA LEU A 247 0.88 5.38 5.12
C LEU A 247 0.54 5.69 6.58
N TYR A 248 -0.33 6.66 6.84
CA TYR A 248 -0.81 6.93 8.19
C TYR A 248 -1.60 5.74 8.74
N ALA A 249 -2.60 5.26 8.01
CA ALA A 249 -3.49 4.21 8.47
C ALA A 249 -2.75 2.92 8.85
N VAL A 250 -1.73 2.53 8.10
CA VAL A 250 -0.96 1.29 8.34
C VAL A 250 0.14 1.48 9.39
N ASN A 251 0.73 2.68 9.50
CA ASN A 251 1.91 2.88 10.32
C ASN A 251 1.62 3.49 11.71
N GLN A 252 0.56 4.28 11.89
CA GLN A 252 0.35 5.14 13.08
C GLN A 252 -0.76 4.61 14.01
N TRP A 253 -0.47 3.54 14.73
CA TRP A 253 -1.34 2.95 15.76
C TRP A 253 -0.60 1.96 16.67
#